data_3517466bc2bec2bd32955031dd98f284
#
_entry.id   3517466bc2bec2bd32955031dd98f284
#
_cell.length_a   1.000
_cell.length_b   1.000
_cell.length_c   1.000
_cell.angle_alpha   90.00
_cell.angle_beta   90.00
_cell.angle_gamma   90.00
#
_symmetry.space_group_name_H-M   'P 1'
#
loop_
_entity.id
_entity.type
_entity.pdbx_description
1 polymer ?
#
loop_
_entity_poly.entity_id
_entity_poly.type
_entity_poly.pdbx_seq_one_letter_code
_entity_poly.pdbx_strand_id
1 'polypeptide(L)'
;MFFQFIKKSSNAKTGAIPVTNSSRDTCPPACPLKGDAGCYDEALFWTRLNWDKVDSGERGASWSDLLDQIRALPDGQLWRHNVAGDLPPSGDNQIHVSKLLQLVEANSGRKGFTYTHYPMTLINEGLVNMANRRGFTINASADTEKQAVNLY
;
A
#
# COMPACT_ATOMS: atom_id res chain seq x y z
N MET A 1 1.68 2.34 13.93
CA MET A 1 1.28 2.29 12.50
C MET A 1 0.42 3.49 12.18
N PHE A 2 0.92 4.36 11.31
CA PHE A 2 0.27 5.60 10.88
C PHE A 2 0.08 5.61 9.37
N PHE A 3 -0.87 6.39 8.89
CA PHE A 3 -1.26 6.47 7.48
C PHE A 3 -1.42 7.92 7.06
N GLN A 4 -0.76 8.33 6.00
CA GLN A 4 -0.89 9.65 5.41
C GLN A 4 -1.76 9.56 4.16
N PHE A 5 -2.75 10.45 4.06
CA PHE A 5 -3.55 10.62 2.85
C PHE A 5 -3.17 11.93 2.16
N ILE A 6 -2.88 11.87 0.87
CA ILE A 6 -2.49 12.99 0.02
C ILE A 6 -3.53 13.13 -1.09
N LYS A 7 -4.29 14.21 -1.09
CA LYS A 7 -5.39 14.45 -2.05
C LYS A 7 -4.95 14.48 -3.50
N LYS A 8 -3.70 14.89 -3.76
CA LYS A 8 -3.17 15.05 -5.11
C LYS A 8 -1.68 14.71 -5.13
N SER A 9 -1.32 13.65 -5.83
CA SER A 9 0.06 13.27 -6.04
C SER A 9 0.82 14.29 -6.88
N SER A 10 2.08 14.52 -6.55
CA SER A 10 3.04 15.28 -7.36
C SER A 10 3.86 14.40 -8.31
N ASN A 11 3.65 13.06 -8.28
CA ASN A 11 4.38 12.12 -9.11
C ASN A 11 3.84 12.14 -10.55
N ALA A 12 4.68 12.57 -11.51
CA ALA A 12 4.29 12.67 -12.91
C ALA A 12 3.89 11.31 -13.54
N LYS A 13 4.45 10.18 -13.05
CA LYS A 13 4.12 8.84 -13.55
C LYS A 13 2.74 8.36 -13.10
N THR A 14 2.36 8.71 -11.87
CA THR A 14 1.05 8.32 -11.30
C THR A 14 -0.05 9.30 -11.73
N GLY A 15 0.33 10.53 -12.06
CA GLY A 15 -0.61 11.62 -12.29
C GLY A 15 -1.15 12.22 -11.00
N ALA A 16 -2.05 13.18 -11.15
CA ALA A 16 -2.60 13.98 -10.04
C ALA A 16 -3.76 13.27 -9.33
N ILE A 17 -3.61 12.00 -8.98
CA ILE A 17 -4.60 11.20 -8.25
C ILE A 17 -4.34 11.24 -6.74
N PRO A 18 -5.35 10.95 -5.89
CA PRO A 18 -5.14 10.71 -4.46
C PRO A 18 -4.19 9.53 -4.22
N VAL A 19 -3.30 9.67 -3.24
CA VAL A 19 -2.36 8.61 -2.85
C VAL A 19 -2.25 8.54 -1.34
N THR A 20 -1.75 7.41 -0.83
CA THR A 20 -1.44 7.25 0.60
C THR A 20 0.02 6.86 0.80
N ASN A 21 0.50 7.05 2.03
CA ASN A 21 1.71 6.43 2.55
C ASN A 21 1.36 5.73 3.86
N SER A 22 2.00 4.62 4.14
CA SER A 22 1.91 3.91 5.41
C SER A 22 3.28 3.87 6.09
N SER A 23 3.30 3.81 7.41
CA SER A 23 4.56 3.68 8.16
C SER A 23 5.32 2.39 7.80
N ARG A 24 6.66 2.39 8.02
CA ARG A 24 7.59 1.31 7.63
C ARG A 24 7.27 -0.05 8.25
N ASP A 25 6.57 -0.04 9.39
CA ASP A 25 6.09 -1.27 10.04
C ASP A 25 5.04 -2.05 9.21
N THR A 26 4.52 -1.45 8.13
CA THR A 26 3.66 -2.15 7.16
C THR A 26 4.46 -2.97 6.15
N CYS A 27 5.74 -2.66 5.91
CA CYS A 27 6.57 -3.40 4.97
C CYS A 27 6.91 -4.80 5.52
N PRO A 28 6.63 -5.88 4.76
CA PRO A 28 6.90 -7.23 5.22
C PRO A 28 8.41 -7.46 5.44
N PRO A 29 8.80 -8.29 6.43
CA PRO A 29 10.20 -8.68 6.62
C PRO A 29 10.84 -9.31 5.37
N ALA A 30 10.04 -9.99 4.56
CA ALA A 30 10.51 -10.62 3.32
C ALA A 30 10.74 -9.64 2.15
N CYS A 31 10.44 -8.34 2.30
CA CYS A 31 10.71 -7.38 1.24
C CYS A 31 12.21 -7.30 0.95
N PRO A 32 12.68 -7.66 -0.27
CA PRO A 32 14.10 -7.70 -0.60
C PRO A 32 14.74 -6.32 -0.67
N LEU A 33 13.93 -5.27 -0.75
CA LEU A 33 14.38 -3.89 -0.83
C LEU A 33 14.46 -3.19 0.53
N LYS A 34 14.11 -3.89 1.63
CA LYS A 34 14.04 -3.32 2.98
C LYS A 34 15.43 -2.94 3.51
N GLY A 35 15.52 -1.80 4.16
CA GLY A 35 16.78 -1.24 4.65
C GLY A 35 17.66 -0.72 3.50
N ASP A 36 18.97 -0.95 3.59
CA ASP A 36 19.96 -0.46 2.62
C ASP A 36 19.95 -1.23 1.26
N ALA A 37 18.98 -2.11 1.06
CA ALA A 37 18.89 -2.98 -0.12
C ALA A 37 18.30 -2.30 -1.38
N GLY A 38 18.12 -0.98 -1.38
CA GLY A 38 17.73 -0.21 -2.56
C GLY A 38 16.26 0.18 -2.64
N CYS A 39 15.58 0.25 -1.50
CA CYS A 39 14.21 0.79 -1.45
C CYS A 39 14.20 2.23 -1.99
N TYR A 40 13.35 2.47 -2.99
CA TYR A 40 13.20 3.78 -3.62
C TYR A 40 12.85 4.89 -2.61
N ASP A 41 11.97 4.58 -1.66
CA ASP A 41 11.51 5.55 -0.67
C ASP A 41 12.56 5.86 0.40
N GLU A 42 13.51 4.95 0.64
CA GLU A 42 14.69 5.19 1.49
C GLU A 42 15.81 5.92 0.73
N ALA A 43 15.97 5.66 -0.56
CA ALA A 43 17.08 6.20 -1.36
C ALA A 43 16.92 7.69 -1.66
N LEU A 44 15.70 8.19 -1.81
CA LEU A 44 15.45 9.58 -2.13
C LEU A 44 15.22 10.41 -0.87
N PHE A 45 16.07 11.42 -0.69
CA PHE A 45 16.08 12.28 0.50
C PHE A 45 14.70 12.82 0.91
N TRP A 46 13.94 13.38 -0.03
CA TRP A 46 12.64 13.97 0.27
C TRP A 46 11.55 12.95 0.57
N THR A 47 11.57 11.79 -0.09
CA THR A 47 10.63 10.70 0.19
C THR A 47 10.91 10.11 1.56
N ARG A 48 12.18 9.87 1.89
CA ARG A 48 12.61 9.40 3.21
C ARG A 48 12.19 10.35 4.32
N LEU A 49 12.46 11.66 4.19
CA LEU A 49 12.04 12.65 5.20
C LEU A 49 10.52 12.67 5.41
N ASN A 50 9.74 12.54 4.32
CA ASN A 50 8.30 12.46 4.46
C ASN A 50 7.88 11.16 5.17
N TRP A 51 8.52 10.06 4.83
CA TRP A 51 8.24 8.77 5.43
C TRP A 51 8.61 8.72 6.92
N ASP A 52 9.73 9.33 7.33
CA ASP A 52 10.11 9.51 8.74
C ASP A 52 9.03 10.27 9.53
N LYS A 53 8.41 11.27 8.92
CA LYS A 53 7.29 12.01 9.51
C LYS A 53 5.99 11.20 9.60
N VAL A 54 5.77 10.27 8.68
CA VAL A 54 4.67 9.30 8.78
C VAL A 54 4.93 8.33 9.94
N ASP A 55 6.14 7.78 10.03
CA ASP A 55 6.52 6.84 11.09
C ASP A 55 6.41 7.45 12.49
N SER A 56 6.82 8.70 12.64
CA SER A 56 6.72 9.42 13.92
C SER A 56 5.30 9.86 14.29
N GLY A 57 4.34 9.76 13.35
CA GLY A 57 2.98 10.26 13.52
C GLY A 57 2.84 11.78 13.29
N GLU A 58 3.91 12.50 12.95
CA GLU A 58 3.84 13.94 12.63
C GLU A 58 2.97 14.19 11.39
N ARG A 59 3.06 13.29 10.40
CA ARG A 59 2.25 13.33 9.17
C ARG A 59 1.50 12.01 9.01
N GLY A 60 0.54 11.78 9.87
CA GLY A 60 -0.20 10.54 9.77
C GLY A 60 -1.45 10.57 10.62
N ALA A 61 -2.39 9.75 10.24
CA ALA A 61 -3.66 9.56 10.90
C ALA A 61 -3.83 8.10 11.30
N SER A 62 -4.88 7.81 12.04
CA SER A 62 -5.25 6.44 12.39
C SER A 62 -5.75 5.66 11.18
N TRP A 63 -5.87 4.34 11.34
CA TRP A 63 -6.48 3.49 10.31
C TRP A 63 -7.93 3.89 10.00
N SER A 64 -8.73 4.21 11.02
CA SER A 64 -10.12 4.66 10.83
C SER A 64 -10.20 5.95 10.05
N ASP A 65 -9.35 6.93 10.36
CA ASP A 65 -9.33 8.22 9.64
C ASP A 65 -8.97 8.03 8.16
N LEU A 66 -8.01 7.12 7.87
CA LEU A 66 -7.67 6.76 6.49
C LEU A 66 -8.88 6.19 5.75
N LEU A 67 -9.60 5.24 6.35
CA LEU A 67 -10.78 4.63 5.74
C LEU A 67 -11.87 5.67 5.46
N ASP A 68 -12.07 6.62 6.37
CA ASP A 68 -13.06 7.70 6.19
C ASP A 68 -12.66 8.65 5.05
N GLN A 69 -11.37 8.95 4.91
CA GLN A 69 -10.85 9.74 3.78
C GLN A 69 -11.03 9.01 2.44
N ILE A 70 -10.86 7.69 2.41
CA ILE A 70 -11.11 6.88 1.20
C ILE A 70 -12.60 6.87 0.87
N ARG A 71 -13.49 6.66 1.85
CA ARG A 71 -14.95 6.72 1.67
C ARG A 71 -15.44 8.08 1.17
N ALA A 72 -14.73 9.15 1.53
CA ALA A 72 -15.05 10.52 1.08
C ALA A 72 -14.60 10.82 -0.36
N LEU A 73 -13.85 9.93 -1.01
CA LEU A 73 -13.49 10.09 -2.43
C LEU A 73 -14.74 9.98 -3.31
N PRO A 74 -14.81 10.74 -4.42
CA PRO A 74 -15.89 10.61 -5.39
C PRO A 74 -16.03 9.20 -5.97
N ASP A 75 -17.21 8.83 -6.37
CA ASP A 75 -17.43 7.56 -7.09
C ASP A 75 -16.62 7.53 -8.39
N GLY A 76 -16.04 6.37 -8.68
CA GLY A 76 -15.17 6.16 -9.84
C GLY A 76 -13.77 6.76 -9.69
N GLN A 77 -13.45 7.44 -8.57
CA GLN A 77 -12.13 8.04 -8.36
C GLN A 77 -11.03 6.98 -8.37
N LEU A 78 -10.06 7.14 -9.30
CA LEU A 78 -8.82 6.39 -9.28
C LEU A 78 -7.93 6.91 -8.15
N TRP A 79 -7.37 6.03 -7.34
CA TRP A 79 -6.46 6.37 -6.26
C TRP A 79 -5.46 5.24 -6.01
N ARG A 80 -4.28 5.56 -5.44
CA ARG A 80 -3.24 4.58 -5.12
C ARG A 80 -3.07 4.45 -3.61
N HIS A 81 -3.22 3.24 -3.10
CA HIS A 81 -2.78 2.91 -1.76
C HIS A 81 -1.27 2.68 -1.77
N ASN A 82 -0.58 3.29 -0.83
CA ASN A 82 0.86 3.22 -0.60
C ASN A 82 1.75 3.58 -1.82
N VAL A 83 2.25 4.80 -1.79
CA VAL A 83 3.45 5.17 -2.52
C VAL A 83 4.65 4.64 -1.74
N ALA A 84 4.67 4.87 -0.41
CA ALA A 84 5.60 4.30 0.56
C ALA A 84 4.86 3.42 1.56
N GLY A 85 5.48 2.34 2.02
CA GLY A 85 4.85 1.31 2.86
C GLY A 85 4.16 0.21 2.07
N ASP A 86 3.48 -0.69 2.75
CA ASP A 86 2.76 -1.84 2.18
C ASP A 86 1.41 -2.03 2.88
N LEU A 87 0.71 -3.11 2.61
CA LEU A 87 -0.55 -3.50 3.25
C LEU A 87 -0.36 -3.73 4.77
N PRO A 88 -1.38 -3.50 5.59
CA PRO A 88 -1.26 -3.72 7.04
C PRO A 88 -0.87 -5.16 7.40
N PRO A 89 0.13 -5.37 8.27
CA PRO A 89 0.59 -6.69 8.68
C PRO A 89 -0.31 -7.34 9.74
N SER A 90 -0.32 -8.68 9.74
CA SER A 90 -0.87 -9.54 10.79
C SER A 90 0.21 -10.46 11.40
N GLY A 91 1.41 -9.95 11.58
CA GLY A 91 2.61 -10.72 11.92
C GLY A 91 3.57 -10.78 10.73
N ASP A 92 4.55 -11.67 10.82
CA ASP A 92 5.61 -11.75 9.82
C ASP A 92 5.08 -12.24 8.47
N ASN A 93 5.31 -11.45 7.43
CA ASN A 93 4.99 -11.79 6.05
C ASN A 93 3.53 -12.16 5.75
N GLN A 94 2.60 -11.74 6.61
CA GLN A 94 1.17 -12.02 6.42
C GLN A 94 0.34 -10.73 6.39
N ILE A 95 -0.55 -10.60 5.43
CA ILE A 95 -1.49 -9.48 5.30
C ILE A 95 -2.60 -9.62 6.35
N HIS A 96 -2.94 -8.54 7.01
CA HIS A 96 -3.98 -8.50 8.04
C HIS A 96 -5.38 -8.59 7.42
N VAL A 97 -6.05 -9.73 7.60
CA VAL A 97 -7.35 -10.06 6.98
C VAL A 97 -8.40 -8.97 7.20
N SER A 98 -8.68 -8.63 8.46
CA SER A 98 -9.78 -7.69 8.75
C SER A 98 -9.47 -6.26 8.29
N LYS A 99 -8.23 -5.80 8.35
CA LYS A 99 -7.86 -4.49 7.81
C LYS A 99 -7.97 -4.46 6.28
N LEU A 100 -7.55 -5.52 5.60
CA LEU A 100 -7.73 -5.60 4.15
C LEU A 100 -9.21 -5.60 3.76
N LEU A 101 -10.06 -6.33 4.47
CA LEU A 101 -11.51 -6.31 4.24
C LEU A 101 -12.10 -4.91 4.42
N GLN A 102 -11.71 -4.19 5.49
CA GLN A 102 -12.13 -2.81 5.73
C GLN A 102 -11.68 -1.86 4.61
N LEU A 103 -10.45 -2.05 4.08
CA LEU A 103 -9.92 -1.25 2.97
C LEU A 103 -10.71 -1.50 1.68
N VAL A 104 -10.99 -2.76 1.37
CA VAL A 104 -11.80 -3.17 0.21
C VAL A 104 -13.21 -2.60 0.32
N GLU A 105 -13.81 -2.62 1.51
CA GLU A 105 -15.12 -2.03 1.76
C GLU A 105 -15.10 -0.49 1.59
N ALA A 106 -14.12 0.19 2.16
CA ALA A 106 -13.96 1.63 2.00
C ALA A 106 -13.74 2.05 0.53
N ASN A 107 -13.12 1.17 -0.28
CA ASN A 107 -12.93 1.36 -1.72
C ASN A 107 -14.22 1.19 -2.54
N SER A 108 -15.31 0.70 -1.97
CA SER A 108 -16.55 0.46 -2.72
C SER A 108 -17.00 1.69 -3.51
N GLY A 109 -17.22 1.53 -4.82
CA GLY A 109 -17.51 2.63 -5.75
C GLY A 109 -16.29 3.42 -6.24
N ARG A 110 -15.07 3.14 -5.78
CA ARG A 110 -13.81 3.78 -6.19
C ARG A 110 -12.94 2.78 -6.95
N LYS A 111 -11.84 3.28 -7.54
CA LYS A 111 -10.87 2.48 -8.30
C LYS A 111 -9.51 2.52 -7.60
N GLY A 112 -9.43 1.87 -6.44
CA GLY A 112 -8.20 1.77 -5.68
C GLY A 112 -7.26 0.70 -6.22
N PHE A 113 -5.96 0.98 -6.18
CA PHE A 113 -4.92 -0.01 -6.48
C PHE A 113 -3.71 0.16 -5.58
N THR A 114 -2.93 -0.92 -5.45
CA THR A 114 -1.66 -0.94 -4.73
C THR A 114 -0.71 -1.96 -5.32
N TYR A 115 0.53 -1.92 -4.84
CA TYR A 115 1.55 -2.96 -5.03
C TYR A 115 1.92 -3.54 -3.68
N THR A 116 2.34 -4.80 -3.64
CA THR A 116 2.74 -5.44 -2.41
C THR A 116 3.97 -6.32 -2.61
N HIS A 117 4.88 -6.31 -1.62
CA HIS A 117 6.02 -7.22 -1.51
C HIS A 117 5.74 -8.38 -0.53
N TYR A 118 4.49 -8.50 -0.04
CA TYR A 118 4.12 -9.68 0.73
C TYR A 118 4.28 -10.93 -0.13
N PRO A 119 4.94 -11.99 0.38
CA PRO A 119 5.09 -13.23 -0.38
C PRO A 119 3.73 -13.83 -0.67
N MET A 120 3.53 -14.33 -1.88
CA MET A 120 2.28 -14.95 -2.33
C MET A 120 2.17 -16.38 -1.77
N THR A 121 2.07 -16.49 -0.44
CA THR A 121 1.63 -17.72 0.23
C THR A 121 0.17 -18.00 -0.11
N LEU A 122 -0.31 -19.22 0.08
CA LEU A 122 -1.71 -19.58 -0.17
C LEU A 122 -2.70 -18.60 0.51
N ILE A 123 -2.37 -18.13 1.72
CA ILE A 123 -3.22 -17.19 2.46
C ILE A 123 -3.19 -15.80 1.81
N ASN A 124 -1.99 -15.24 1.57
CA ASN A 124 -1.86 -13.91 0.97
C ASN A 124 -2.43 -13.88 -0.44
N GLU A 125 -2.19 -14.91 -1.25
CA GLU A 125 -2.76 -15.05 -2.59
C GLU A 125 -4.29 -15.08 -2.55
N GLY A 126 -4.86 -15.85 -1.63
CA GLY A 126 -6.32 -15.87 -1.42
C GLY A 126 -6.89 -14.51 -1.07
N LEU A 127 -6.19 -13.73 -0.22
CA LEU A 127 -6.56 -12.37 0.16
C LEU A 127 -6.44 -11.38 -1.01
N VAL A 128 -5.36 -11.44 -1.77
CA VAL A 128 -5.15 -10.63 -2.98
C VAL A 128 -6.23 -10.91 -4.01
N ASN A 129 -6.50 -12.18 -4.30
CA ASN A 129 -7.54 -12.59 -5.23
C ASN A 129 -8.95 -12.15 -4.78
N MET A 130 -9.22 -12.20 -3.48
CA MET A 130 -10.49 -11.70 -2.91
C MET A 130 -10.62 -10.18 -3.12
N ALA A 131 -9.57 -9.40 -2.81
CA ALA A 131 -9.57 -7.96 -2.97
C ALA A 131 -9.76 -7.55 -4.44
N ASN A 132 -9.04 -8.21 -5.37
CA ASN A 132 -9.11 -7.97 -6.81
C ASN A 132 -10.53 -8.22 -7.34
N ARG A 133 -11.17 -9.32 -6.95
CA ARG A 133 -12.56 -9.61 -7.33
C ARG A 133 -13.57 -8.59 -6.79
N ARG A 134 -13.23 -7.89 -5.70
CA ARG A 134 -14.08 -6.84 -5.10
C ARG A 134 -13.74 -5.43 -5.56
N GLY A 135 -12.87 -5.28 -6.58
CA GLY A 135 -12.57 -4.00 -7.20
C GLY A 135 -11.49 -3.16 -6.51
N PHE A 136 -10.73 -3.74 -5.57
CA PHE A 136 -9.50 -3.13 -5.06
C PHE A 136 -8.31 -3.91 -5.63
N THR A 137 -7.58 -3.31 -6.57
CA THR A 137 -6.52 -4.01 -7.31
C THR A 137 -5.22 -4.07 -6.51
N ILE A 138 -4.77 -5.27 -6.21
CA ILE A 138 -3.46 -5.52 -5.59
C ILE A 138 -2.57 -6.23 -6.61
N ASN A 139 -1.42 -5.62 -6.91
CA ASN A 139 -0.41 -6.17 -7.79
C ASN A 139 0.74 -6.71 -6.94
N ALA A 140 1.11 -7.97 -7.12
CA ALA A 140 2.33 -8.49 -6.53
C ALA A 140 3.56 -7.87 -7.20
N SER A 141 4.51 -7.39 -6.41
CA SER A 141 5.78 -6.88 -6.90
C SER A 141 6.71 -8.04 -7.22
N ALA A 142 7.35 -7.97 -8.38
CA ALA A 142 8.39 -8.91 -8.79
C ALA A 142 9.71 -8.16 -8.93
N ASP A 143 10.74 -8.59 -8.21
CA ASP A 143 12.07 -7.96 -8.21
C ASP A 143 13.00 -8.61 -9.23
N THR A 144 12.59 -9.73 -9.81
CA THR A 144 13.31 -10.46 -10.87
C THR A 144 12.34 -10.97 -11.93
N GLU A 145 12.86 -11.13 -13.15
CA GLU A 145 12.12 -11.71 -14.27
C GLU A 145 11.57 -13.12 -13.94
N LYS A 146 12.35 -13.93 -13.23
CA LYS A 146 11.95 -15.26 -12.77
C LYS A 146 10.75 -15.19 -11.79
N GLN A 147 10.74 -14.21 -10.89
CA GLN A 147 9.58 -14.00 -10.00
C GLN A 147 8.36 -13.55 -10.78
N ALA A 148 8.52 -12.64 -11.75
CA ALA A 148 7.41 -12.19 -12.59
C ALA A 148 6.75 -13.37 -13.33
N VAL A 149 7.55 -14.28 -13.92
CA VAL A 149 7.04 -15.48 -14.62
C VAL A 149 6.30 -16.44 -13.66
N ASN A 150 6.70 -16.54 -12.41
CA ASN A 150 6.05 -17.42 -11.43
C ASN A 150 4.76 -16.83 -10.84
N LEU A 151 4.49 -15.53 -11.05
CA LEU A 151 3.27 -14.85 -10.58
C LEU A 151 2.14 -14.86 -11.63
N TYR A 152 2.42 -15.37 -12.82
CA TYR A 152 1.49 -15.57 -13.93
C TYR A 152 1.22 -17.05 -14.17
#